data_277184349dff76ed4699ad0f54b93c0d
#
_entry.id   277184349dff76ed4699ad0f54b93c0d
#
_cell.length_a   1.000
_cell.length_b   1.000
_cell.length_c   1.000
_cell.angle_alpha   90.00
_cell.angle_beta   90.00
_cell.angle_gamma   90.00
#
_symmetry.space_group_name_H-M   'P 1'
#
loop_
_entity.id
_entity.type
_entity.pdbx_description
1 polymer ?
#
loop_
_entity_poly.entity_id
_entity_poly.type
_entity_poly.pdbx_seq_one_letter_code
_entity_poly.pdbx_strand_id
1 'polypeptide(L)' 'MSNDIEVTRNGHVLEVKLQRGKVNAIDVPTSQALAAAFCELRDDPDLRVAILTGGGDKIFSAGWDLKALNAGEMQLDNWW' A
#
# COMPACT_ATOMS: atom_id res chain seq x y z
N MET A 1 9.26 -10.63 -0.23
CA MET A 1 8.89 -9.29 -0.72
C MET A 1 7.50 -9.33 -1.30
N SER A 2 6.69 -8.38 -0.94
CA SER A 2 5.31 -8.34 -1.42
C SER A 2 5.25 -7.79 -2.84
N ASN A 3 4.50 -8.45 -3.73
CA ASN A 3 4.18 -7.93 -5.06
C ASN A 3 2.86 -7.16 -5.06
N ASP A 4 2.31 -6.90 -3.90
CA ASP A 4 1.00 -6.27 -3.76
C ASP A 4 1.03 -4.77 -3.97
N ILE A 5 2.20 -4.17 -3.98
CA ILE A 5 2.37 -2.78 -4.38
C ILE A 5 3.50 -2.65 -5.40
N GLU A 6 3.38 -1.64 -6.24
CA GLU A 6 4.41 -1.26 -7.18
C GLU A 6 4.82 0.17 -6.90
N VAL A 7 6.11 0.38 -6.67
CA VAL A 7 6.65 1.71 -6.35
C VAL A 7 7.55 2.15 -7.49
N THR A 8 7.26 3.32 -8.04
CA THR A 8 8.00 3.88 -9.16
C THR A 8 8.39 5.32 -8.84
N ARG A 9 9.63 5.69 -9.17
CA ARG A 9 10.08 7.08 -9.05
C ARG A 9 10.04 7.76 -10.41
N ASN A 10 9.52 8.95 -10.43
CA ASN A 10 9.48 9.76 -11.64
C ASN A 10 9.83 11.22 -11.24
N GLY A 11 11.12 11.58 -11.37
CA GLY A 11 11.59 12.86 -10.90
C GLY A 11 11.42 13.01 -9.39
N HIS A 12 10.65 14.00 -8.98
CA HIS A 12 10.35 14.26 -7.56
C HIS A 12 9.06 13.60 -7.09
N VAL A 13 8.48 12.74 -7.92
CA VAL A 13 7.21 12.08 -7.63
C VAL A 13 7.44 10.61 -7.32
N LEU A 14 6.87 10.15 -6.22
CA LEU A 14 6.82 8.73 -5.89
C LEU A 14 5.44 8.22 -6.27
N GLU A 15 5.39 7.24 -7.17
CA GLU A 15 4.13 6.63 -7.58
C GLU A 15 4.00 5.29 -6.91
N VAL A 16 2.95 5.11 -6.11
CA VAL A 16 2.68 3.89 -5.37
C VAL A 16 1.37 3.32 -5.87
N LYS A 17 1.44 2.13 -6.45
CA LYS A 17 0.26 1.46 -7.00
C LYS A 17 -0.07 0.25 -6.15
N LEU A 18 -1.28 0.23 -5.61
CA LEU A 18 -1.82 -0.92 -4.89
C LEU A 18 -2.39 -1.88 -5.93
N GLN A 19 -1.86 -3.12 -5.98
CA GLN A 19 -2.27 -4.09 -6.99
C GLN A 19 -2.41 -5.48 -6.37
N ARG A 20 -3.43 -5.62 -5.53
CA ARG A 20 -3.68 -6.86 -4.81
C ARG A 20 -5.07 -7.39 -5.15
N GLY A 21 -5.12 -8.20 -6.22
CA GLY A 21 -6.37 -8.81 -6.68
C GLY A 21 -7.35 -7.79 -7.22
N LYS A 22 -8.61 -8.21 -7.33
CA LYS A 22 -9.64 -7.39 -7.96
C LYS A 22 -10.09 -6.22 -7.12
N VAL A 23 -10.03 -6.35 -5.80
CA VAL A 23 -10.57 -5.36 -4.87
C VAL A 23 -9.49 -4.64 -4.07
N ASN A 24 -8.22 -4.98 -4.30
CA ASN A 24 -7.08 -4.36 -3.61
C ASN A 24 -7.29 -4.30 -2.10
N ALA A 25 -7.72 -5.41 -1.50
CA ALA A 25 -7.88 -5.50 -0.05
C ALA A 25 -6.52 -5.43 0.63
N ILE A 26 -6.47 -4.85 1.81
CA ILE A 26 -5.23 -4.58 2.53
C ILE A 26 -5.08 -5.55 3.69
N ASP A 27 -3.96 -6.27 3.71
CA ASP A 27 -3.54 -7.08 4.85
C ASP A 27 -2.30 -6.46 5.51
N VAL A 28 -1.77 -7.12 6.54
CA VAL A 28 -0.63 -6.57 7.27
C VAL A 28 0.62 -6.43 6.40
N PRO A 29 1.04 -7.44 5.60
CA PRO A 29 2.20 -7.25 4.72
C PRO A 29 2.03 -6.11 3.72
N THR A 30 0.84 -5.94 3.15
CA THR A 30 0.55 -4.84 2.23
C THR A 30 0.63 -3.50 2.94
N SER A 31 0.05 -3.40 4.14
CA SER A 31 0.12 -2.19 4.96
C SER A 31 1.56 -1.82 5.29
N GLN A 32 2.38 -2.80 5.65
CA GLN A 32 3.79 -2.58 5.94
C GLN A 32 4.55 -2.10 4.70
N ALA A 33 4.25 -2.67 3.54
CA ALA A 33 4.87 -2.25 2.29
C ALA A 33 4.48 -0.81 1.92
N LEU A 34 3.23 -0.43 2.13
CA LEU A 34 2.78 0.96 1.93
C LEU A 34 3.49 1.90 2.89
N ALA A 35 3.61 1.51 4.15
CA ALA A 35 4.31 2.33 5.16
C ALA A 35 5.77 2.55 4.77
N ALA A 36 6.45 1.50 4.29
CA ALA A 36 7.83 1.63 3.83
C ALA A 36 7.96 2.61 2.66
N ALA A 37 7.02 2.58 1.72
CA ALA A 37 7.03 3.50 0.59
C ALA A 37 6.84 4.95 1.05
N PHE A 38 5.93 5.20 1.99
CA PHE A 38 5.71 6.56 2.50
C PHE A 38 6.83 7.04 3.40
N CYS A 39 7.54 6.14 4.08
CA CYS A 39 8.76 6.50 4.80
C CYS A 39 9.85 6.96 3.83
N GLU A 40 9.94 6.37 2.66
CA GLU A 40 10.86 6.82 1.62
C GLU A 40 10.55 8.27 1.20
N LEU A 41 9.28 8.58 1.01
CA LEU A 41 8.86 9.95 0.71
C LEU A 41 9.27 10.92 1.82
N ARG A 42 9.04 10.54 3.07
CA ARG A 42 9.38 11.37 4.23
C ARG A 42 10.87 11.66 4.32
N ASP A 43 11.69 10.63 4.07
CA ASP A 43 13.12 10.67 4.38
C ASP A 43 14.00 11.13 3.21
N ASP A 44 13.49 11.11 1.99
CA ASP A 44 14.25 11.48 0.80
C ASP A 44 13.96 12.93 0.41
N PRO A 45 14.96 13.82 0.51
CA PRO A 45 14.75 15.25 0.22
C PRO A 45 14.44 15.53 -1.25
N ASP A 46 14.74 14.59 -2.15
CA ASP A 46 14.43 14.76 -3.57
C ASP A 46 13.00 14.41 -3.91
N LEU A 47 12.30 13.70 -3.03
CA LEU A 47 10.90 13.38 -3.22
C LEU A 47 10.03 14.46 -2.58
N ARG A 48 9.02 14.92 -3.30
CA ARG A 48 8.15 16.03 -2.87
C ARG A 48 6.70 15.64 -2.75
N VAL A 49 6.28 14.59 -3.47
CA VAL A 49 4.89 14.17 -3.51
C VAL A 49 4.82 12.70 -3.83
N ALA A 50 3.81 12.04 -3.31
CA ALA A 50 3.47 10.67 -3.69
C ALA A 50 2.09 10.62 -4.28
N ILE A 51 1.92 9.79 -5.30
CA ILE A 51 0.62 9.50 -5.90
C ILE A 51 0.31 8.05 -5.55
N LEU A 52 -0.80 7.84 -4.84
CA LEU A 52 -1.26 6.50 -4.49
C LEU A 52 -2.43 6.14 -5.38
N THR A 53 -2.30 5.04 -6.12
CA THR A 53 -3.36 4.58 -7.03
C THR A 53 -3.68 3.12 -6.78
N GLY A 54 -4.83 2.68 -7.27
CA GLY A 54 -5.22 1.27 -7.27
C GLY A 54 -5.03 0.67 -8.65
N GLY A 55 -4.50 -0.54 -8.69
CA GLY A 55 -4.44 -1.33 -9.92
C GLY A 55 -5.83 -1.78 -10.34
N GLY A 56 -6.00 -2.10 -11.62
CA GLY A 56 -7.29 -2.43 -12.17
C GLY A 56 -8.05 -1.17 -12.58
N ASP A 57 -9.29 -1.36 -13.01
CA ASP A 57 -10.05 -0.28 -13.63
C ASP A 57 -11.34 0.08 -12.91
N LYS A 58 -11.63 -0.54 -11.76
CA LYS A 58 -12.91 -0.33 -11.07
C LYS A 58 -12.79 0.06 -9.61
N ILE A 59 -11.85 -0.52 -8.87
CA ILE A 59 -11.78 -0.36 -7.42
C ILE A 59 -10.38 0.07 -7.01
N PHE A 60 -10.28 1.18 -6.29
CA PHE A 60 -9.02 1.59 -5.68
C PHE A 60 -8.62 0.61 -4.58
N SER A 61 -9.47 0.42 -3.58
CA SER A 61 -9.24 -0.53 -2.50
C SER A 61 -10.56 -0.77 -1.76
N ALA A 62 -10.79 -2.02 -1.37
CA ALA A 62 -11.93 -2.38 -0.51
C ALA A 62 -11.62 -2.20 0.98
N GLY A 63 -10.40 -1.81 1.32
CA GLY A 63 -9.97 -1.66 2.70
C GLY A 63 -9.37 -2.94 3.25
N TRP A 64 -9.52 -3.18 4.56
CA TRP A 64 -8.91 -4.35 5.22
C TRP A 64 -9.43 -5.67 4.66
N ASP A 65 -8.50 -6.62 4.55
CA ASP A 65 -8.80 -7.99 4.13
C ASP A 65 -9.52 -8.72 5.26
N LEU A 66 -10.82 -8.97 5.08
CA LEU A 66 -11.63 -9.61 6.11
C LEU A 66 -11.22 -11.06 6.36
N LYS A 67 -10.68 -11.74 5.35
CA LYS A 67 -10.18 -13.11 5.54
C LYS A 67 -8.94 -13.11 6.43
N ALA A 68 -8.04 -12.18 6.23
CA ALA A 68 -6.86 -12.05 7.07
C ALA A 68 -7.25 -11.68 8.51
N LEU A 69 -8.21 -10.79 8.68
CA LEU A 69 -8.71 -10.40 9.99
C LEU A 69 -9.34 -11.59 10.72
N ASN A 70 -10.18 -12.36 10.03
CA ASN A 70 -10.84 -13.53 10.60
C ASN A 70 -9.86 -14.65 10.91
N ALA A 71 -8.74 -14.74 10.19
CA ALA A 71 -7.70 -15.73 10.45
C ALA A 71 -6.78 -15.34 11.62
N GLY A 72 -7.00 -14.17 12.22
CA GLY A 72 -6.17 -13.70 13.32
C GLY A 72 -4.83 -13.12 12.87
N GLU A 73 -4.68 -12.82 11.60
CA GLU A 73 -3.45 -12.25 11.05
C GLU A 73 -3.31 -10.77 11.36
N MET A 74 -4.39 -10.10 11.78
CA MET A 74 -4.40 -8.67 12.05
C MET A 74 -5.01 -8.40 13.42
N GLN A 75 -4.47 -7.38 14.08
CA GLN A 75 -5.01 -6.84 15.33
C GLN A 75 -5.28 -5.36 15.09
N LEU A 76 -6.55 -4.98 15.04
CA LEU A 76 -6.94 -3.64 14.66
C LEU A 76 -6.46 -2.55 15.63
N ASP A 77 -6.20 -2.91 16.87
CA ASP A 77 -5.71 -1.98 17.88
C ASP A 77 -4.20 -1.72 17.84
N ASN A 78 -3.46 -2.45 16.98
CA ASN A 78 -2.00 -2.39 16.95
C ASN A 78 -1.40 -2.04 15.58
N TRP A 79 -2.21 -1.82 14.55
CA TRP A 79 -1.66 -1.77 13.21
C TRP A 79 -1.15 -0.39 12.79
N TRP A 80 -1.47 0.64 13.48
CA TRP A 80 -0.91 1.96 13.22
C TRP A 80 0.24 2.27 14.17
#